data_d86fe8dcb0c5a704fc02f50969dbc462
#
_entry.id   d86fe8dcb0c5a704fc02f50969dbc462
#
_cell.length_a   1.000
_cell.length_b   1.000
_cell.length_c   1.000
_cell.angle_alpha   90.00
_cell.angle_beta   90.00
_cell.angle_gamma   90.00
#
_symmetry.space_group_name_H-M   'P 1'
#
loop_
_entity.id
_entity.type
_entity.pdbx_description
1 polymer ?
#
loop_
_entity_poly.entity_id
_entity_poly.type
_entity_poly.pdbx_seq_one_letter_code
_entity_poly.pdbx_strand_id
1 'polypeptide(L)'
;MTTRKPSAASTPAAPFEVRVRRIHQEDLSRAWEFLKLVFRGVNRQTVEYQRPRSKKRFVEVFEEEGIEQLLFEVTKDDGDHIVGYAECAYEISGSDNWMNERYFNNRDMRPLFVEELAVHPGYQGQGVGRFVLEQIEHLARLRGCTHLVLEVAENNDNALKFYHGRSFYKLDAAIFMAKKLEVAADLLPPRQLHRPKPVVVKASKR
;
A
#
# COMPACT_ATOMS: atom_id res chain seq x y z
N MET A 1 2.26 21.72 46.08
CA MET A 1 2.72 22.35 44.84
C MET A 1 3.58 21.33 44.08
N THR A 2 2.98 20.65 43.10
CA THR A 2 3.67 19.59 42.33
C THR A 2 3.97 20.18 40.95
N THR A 3 5.25 20.45 40.71
CA THR A 3 5.75 21.00 39.44
C THR A 3 5.64 19.97 38.33
N ARG A 4 4.76 20.18 37.38
CA ARG A 4 4.64 19.42 36.12
C ARG A 4 5.89 19.66 35.29
N LYS A 5 6.70 18.60 35.05
CA LYS A 5 7.78 18.60 34.08
C LYS A 5 7.20 18.89 32.68
N PRO A 6 7.75 19.82 31.90
CA PRO A 6 7.31 20.01 30.52
C PRO A 6 7.66 18.76 29.70
N SER A 7 6.67 18.25 28.97
CA SER A 7 6.85 17.18 27.99
C SER A 7 7.84 17.65 26.93
N ALA A 8 8.90 16.91 26.72
CA ALA A 8 9.88 17.20 25.69
C ALA A 8 9.18 17.22 24.31
N ALA A 9 9.27 18.37 23.64
CA ALA A 9 8.84 18.52 22.26
C ALA A 9 9.69 17.53 21.42
N SER A 10 9.03 16.53 20.83
CA SER A 10 9.70 15.61 19.92
C SER A 10 10.22 16.40 18.72
N THR A 11 11.51 16.46 18.56
CA THR A 11 12.18 16.99 17.37
C THR A 11 11.56 16.34 16.13
N PRO A 12 11.13 17.10 15.11
CA PRO A 12 10.64 16.49 13.88
C PRO A 12 11.76 15.59 13.32
N ALA A 13 11.43 14.34 13.03
CA ALA A 13 12.40 13.44 12.45
C ALA A 13 12.91 14.02 11.12
N ALA A 14 14.20 13.85 10.86
CA ALA A 14 14.81 14.30 9.62
C ALA A 14 14.03 13.77 8.41
N PRO A 15 13.89 14.56 7.32
CA PRO A 15 13.30 14.09 6.09
C PRO A 15 14.10 12.90 5.57
N PHE A 16 13.39 11.92 4.98
CA PHE A 16 14.01 10.78 4.33
C PHE A 16 13.48 10.65 2.91
N GLU A 17 14.32 10.21 2.00
CA GLU A 17 13.96 9.97 0.62
C GLU A 17 13.54 8.51 0.43
N VAL A 18 12.41 8.31 -0.25
CA VAL A 18 11.93 6.98 -0.64
C VAL A 18 12.08 6.84 -2.15
N ARG A 19 12.85 5.83 -2.57
CA ARG A 19 12.99 5.45 -3.97
C ARG A 19 12.07 4.29 -4.29
N VAL A 20 11.59 4.24 -5.54
CA VAL A 20 10.78 3.14 -6.05
C VAL A 20 11.49 2.47 -7.21
N ARG A 21 11.41 1.16 -7.26
CA ARG A 21 11.85 0.36 -8.41
C ARG A 21 11.06 -0.95 -8.52
N ARG A 22 11.13 -1.58 -9.67
CA ARG A 22 10.62 -2.93 -9.85
C ARG A 22 11.46 -3.94 -9.06
N ILE A 23 10.80 -5.00 -8.60
CA ILE A 23 11.49 -6.13 -7.96
C ILE A 23 12.33 -6.88 -9.00
N HIS A 24 13.47 -7.39 -8.58
CA HIS A 24 14.29 -8.31 -9.34
C HIS A 24 14.34 -9.68 -8.63
N GLN A 25 14.77 -10.73 -9.34
CA GLN A 25 14.84 -12.08 -8.80
C GLN A 25 15.69 -12.15 -7.51
N GLU A 26 16.75 -11.38 -7.43
CA GLU A 26 17.63 -11.29 -6.26
C GLU A 26 16.95 -10.70 -5.01
N ASP A 27 15.87 -9.90 -5.21
CA ASP A 27 15.12 -9.28 -4.13
C ASP A 27 14.11 -10.23 -3.47
N LEU A 28 13.71 -11.31 -4.14
CA LEU A 28 12.59 -12.16 -3.72
C LEU A 28 12.70 -12.62 -2.27
N SER A 29 13.89 -12.98 -1.82
CA SER A 29 14.07 -13.42 -0.43
C SER A 29 13.88 -12.29 0.58
N ARG A 30 14.43 -11.10 0.33
CA ARG A 30 14.30 -9.97 1.26
C ARG A 30 12.90 -9.34 1.20
N ALA A 31 12.26 -9.32 0.04
CA ALA A 31 10.86 -8.89 -0.11
C ALA A 31 9.91 -9.83 0.65
N TRP A 32 10.14 -11.14 0.56
CA TRP A 32 9.37 -12.12 1.33
C TRP A 32 9.53 -11.94 2.85
N GLU A 33 10.77 -11.72 3.35
CA GLU A 33 10.99 -11.44 4.77
C GLU A 33 10.30 -10.15 5.21
N PHE A 34 10.32 -9.12 4.35
CA PHE A 34 9.59 -7.87 4.59
C PHE A 34 8.07 -8.11 4.71
N LEU A 35 7.47 -8.84 3.78
CA LEU A 35 6.04 -9.18 3.83
C LEU A 35 5.68 -9.96 5.10
N LYS A 36 6.48 -10.94 5.48
CA LYS A 36 6.28 -11.66 6.75
C LYS A 36 6.31 -10.73 7.95
N LEU A 37 7.21 -9.76 7.96
CA LEU A 37 7.31 -8.77 9.04
C LEU A 37 6.03 -7.92 9.12
N VAL A 38 5.57 -7.38 7.99
CA VAL A 38 4.40 -6.51 7.93
C VAL A 38 3.13 -7.27 8.34
N PHE A 39 2.92 -8.45 7.79
CA PHE A 39 1.69 -9.24 8.03
C PHE A 39 1.66 -9.93 9.39
N ARG A 40 2.79 -10.11 10.06
CA ARG A 40 2.82 -10.71 11.40
C ARG A 40 1.94 -9.97 12.42
N GLY A 41 1.76 -8.65 12.25
CA GLY A 41 0.93 -7.82 13.11
C GLY A 41 -0.55 -7.76 12.71
N VAL A 42 -0.85 -7.91 11.42
CA VAL A 42 -2.19 -7.70 10.85
C VAL A 42 -3.08 -8.92 11.04
N ASN A 43 -2.53 -10.13 10.93
CA ASN A 43 -3.29 -11.39 10.94
C ASN A 43 -3.87 -11.81 12.30
N ARG A 44 -3.65 -11.08 13.36
CA ARG A 44 -4.11 -11.49 14.71
C ARG A 44 -5.52 -11.05 15.07
N GLN A 45 -6.12 -10.15 14.31
CA GLN A 45 -7.38 -9.51 14.70
C GLN A 45 -8.55 -9.75 13.74
N THR A 46 -8.32 -10.41 12.60
CA THR A 46 -9.38 -10.60 11.60
C THR A 46 -9.49 -12.08 11.19
N VAL A 47 -10.69 -12.66 11.35
CA VAL A 47 -10.96 -14.06 11.01
C VAL A 47 -10.89 -14.31 9.50
N GLU A 48 -11.21 -13.29 8.70
CA GLU A 48 -11.29 -13.36 7.24
C GLU A 48 -10.02 -12.88 6.55
N TYR A 49 -9.04 -12.38 7.30
CA TYR A 49 -7.84 -11.87 6.67
C TYR A 49 -7.08 -13.01 6.01
N GLN A 50 -6.87 -12.84 4.72
CA GLN A 50 -6.21 -13.80 3.86
C GLN A 50 -4.94 -14.33 4.53
N ARG A 51 -4.80 -15.64 4.55
CA ARG A 51 -3.53 -16.26 4.95
C ARG A 51 -2.43 -15.66 4.08
N PRO A 52 -1.31 -15.22 4.65
CA PRO A 52 -0.18 -14.79 3.85
C PRO A 52 0.09 -15.87 2.80
N ARG A 53 0.29 -15.48 1.56
CA ARG A 53 0.67 -16.42 0.50
C ARG A 53 1.85 -17.26 0.97
N SER A 54 1.98 -18.48 0.49
CA SER A 54 3.20 -19.25 0.72
C SER A 54 4.37 -18.58 -0.01
N LYS A 55 5.62 -18.80 0.45
CA LYS A 55 6.81 -18.33 -0.27
C LYS A 55 6.82 -18.85 -1.72
N LYS A 56 6.37 -20.09 -1.93
CA LYS A 56 6.26 -20.70 -3.26
C LYS A 56 5.34 -19.85 -4.15
N ARG A 57 4.13 -19.53 -3.67
CA ARG A 57 3.18 -18.70 -4.44
C ARG A 57 3.70 -17.27 -4.69
N PHE A 58 4.40 -16.68 -3.75
CA PHE A 58 5.04 -15.37 -3.91
C PHE A 58 6.08 -15.38 -5.06
N VAL A 59 6.87 -16.44 -5.17
CA VAL A 59 7.85 -16.60 -6.25
C VAL A 59 7.17 -16.88 -7.59
N GLU A 60 6.12 -17.71 -7.61
CA GLU A 60 5.34 -17.98 -8.82
C GLU A 60 4.74 -16.71 -9.40
N VAL A 61 4.18 -15.85 -8.55
CA VAL A 61 3.58 -14.56 -8.95
C VAL A 61 4.61 -13.62 -9.60
N PHE A 62 5.87 -13.69 -9.18
CA PHE A 62 6.94 -12.90 -9.80
C PHE A 62 7.16 -13.25 -11.29
N GLU A 63 6.86 -14.50 -11.67
CA GLU A 63 7.01 -15.01 -13.03
C GLU A 63 5.72 -14.83 -13.86
N GLU A 64 4.61 -14.39 -13.28
CA GLU A 64 3.34 -14.24 -13.97
C GLU A 64 3.32 -12.98 -14.83
N GLU A 65 2.86 -13.12 -16.08
CA GLU A 65 2.60 -11.98 -16.97
C GLU A 65 1.44 -11.12 -16.42
N GLY A 66 1.50 -9.82 -16.68
CA GLY A 66 0.45 -8.89 -16.25
C GLY A 66 0.51 -8.49 -14.78
N ILE A 67 1.48 -9.02 -14.02
CA ILE A 67 1.73 -8.62 -12.63
C ILE A 67 2.94 -7.68 -12.56
N GLU A 68 2.82 -6.65 -11.77
CA GLU A 68 3.90 -5.71 -11.47
C GLU A 68 4.13 -5.62 -9.98
N GLN A 69 5.38 -5.86 -9.57
CA GLN A 69 5.80 -5.80 -8.18
C GLN A 69 6.82 -4.69 -7.99
N LEU A 70 6.58 -3.83 -6.99
CA LEU A 70 7.39 -2.65 -6.70
C LEU A 70 7.97 -2.70 -5.30
N LEU A 71 9.24 -2.32 -5.17
CA LEU A 71 9.91 -2.05 -3.90
C LEU A 71 10.04 -0.55 -3.68
N PHE A 72 9.76 -0.13 -2.46
CA PHE A 72 9.97 1.23 -1.97
C PHE A 72 11.07 1.16 -0.91
N GLU A 73 12.15 1.89 -1.13
CA GLU A 73 13.37 1.72 -0.36
C GLU A 73 13.90 3.06 0.16
N VAL A 74 14.54 2.99 1.32
CA VAL A 74 15.29 4.09 1.92
C VAL A 74 16.73 3.64 2.04
N THR A 75 17.67 4.46 1.55
CA THR A 75 19.11 4.23 1.72
C THR A 75 19.53 4.66 3.11
N LYS A 76 20.24 3.79 3.83
CA LYS A 76 20.92 4.06 5.10
C LYS A 76 22.38 3.70 4.99
N ASP A 77 23.15 3.95 6.05
CA ASP A 77 24.58 3.66 6.10
C ASP A 77 24.92 2.17 5.88
N ASP A 78 23.99 1.29 6.26
CA ASP A 78 24.11 -0.18 6.14
C ASP A 78 23.44 -0.73 4.86
N GLY A 79 22.94 0.13 3.97
CA GLY A 79 22.35 -0.26 2.68
C GLY A 79 20.90 0.15 2.48
N ASP A 80 20.27 -0.41 1.44
CA ASP A 80 18.88 -0.12 1.07
C ASP A 80 17.89 -0.98 1.87
N HIS A 81 16.98 -0.31 2.56
CA HIS A 81 15.94 -0.92 3.39
C HIS A 81 14.58 -0.82 2.73
N ILE A 82 13.87 -1.93 2.62
CA ILE A 82 12.49 -1.96 2.12
C ILE A 82 11.58 -1.33 3.17
N VAL A 83 10.90 -0.26 2.79
CA VAL A 83 9.92 0.46 3.62
C VAL A 83 8.49 0.31 3.11
N GLY A 84 8.33 -0.13 1.85
CA GLY A 84 7.05 -0.42 1.23
C GLY A 84 7.17 -1.45 0.12
N TYR A 85 6.05 -2.10 -0.16
CA TYR A 85 5.88 -3.06 -1.25
C TYR A 85 4.50 -2.87 -1.87
N ALA A 86 4.41 -3.04 -3.17
CA ALA A 86 3.16 -3.10 -3.89
C ALA A 86 3.18 -4.21 -4.93
N GLU A 87 2.04 -4.86 -5.10
CA GLU A 87 1.78 -5.82 -6.16
C GLU A 87 0.49 -5.45 -6.86
N CYS A 88 0.54 -5.40 -8.18
CA CYS A 88 -0.57 -4.97 -9.01
C CYS A 88 -0.77 -5.94 -10.16
N ALA A 89 -2.03 -6.25 -10.49
CA ALA A 89 -2.41 -7.03 -11.67
C ALA A 89 -3.20 -6.17 -12.65
N TYR A 90 -2.85 -6.25 -13.94
CA TYR A 90 -3.55 -5.53 -15.02
C TYR A 90 -4.71 -6.33 -15.61
N GLU A 91 -4.76 -7.60 -15.32
CA GLU A 91 -5.79 -8.52 -15.80
C GLU A 91 -6.41 -9.27 -14.63
N ILE A 92 -7.65 -9.68 -14.79
CA ILE A 92 -8.31 -10.61 -13.88
C ILE A 92 -7.72 -11.97 -14.20
N SER A 93 -6.56 -12.29 -13.65
CA SER A 93 -5.87 -13.54 -13.90
C SER A 93 -6.18 -14.59 -12.83
N GLY A 94 -6.57 -15.77 -13.29
CA GLY A 94 -6.60 -16.98 -12.48
C GLY A 94 -7.92 -17.32 -11.79
N SER A 95 -7.98 -18.58 -11.34
CA SER A 95 -9.14 -19.18 -10.66
C SER A 95 -9.45 -18.57 -9.29
N ASP A 96 -8.53 -17.79 -8.74
CA ASP A 96 -8.65 -17.17 -7.43
C ASP A 96 -9.37 -15.81 -7.50
N ASN A 97 -9.52 -15.25 -8.70
CA ASN A 97 -10.21 -13.99 -8.88
C ASN A 97 -11.68 -14.21 -9.22
N TRP A 98 -12.53 -14.07 -8.22
CA TRP A 98 -13.98 -14.19 -8.33
C TRP A 98 -14.68 -12.95 -8.91
N MET A 99 -13.93 -11.92 -9.30
CA MET A 99 -14.47 -10.70 -9.86
C MET A 99 -15.02 -10.93 -11.27
N ASN A 100 -16.24 -10.47 -11.51
CA ASN A 100 -16.91 -10.64 -12.78
C ASN A 100 -16.40 -9.59 -13.79
N GLU A 101 -15.63 -10.02 -14.77
CA GLU A 101 -15.10 -9.16 -15.84
C GLU A 101 -16.21 -8.36 -16.55
N ARG A 102 -17.40 -8.93 -16.76
CA ARG A 102 -18.55 -8.24 -17.36
C ARG A 102 -19.00 -7.03 -16.55
N TYR A 103 -18.79 -7.05 -15.22
CA TYR A 103 -19.11 -5.90 -14.38
C TYR A 103 -18.32 -4.66 -14.79
N PHE A 104 -17.03 -4.82 -15.04
CA PHE A 104 -16.13 -3.74 -15.42
C PHE A 104 -16.36 -3.30 -16.85
N ASN A 105 -16.49 -4.25 -17.78
CA ASN A 105 -16.72 -3.99 -19.20
C ASN A 105 -18.04 -3.22 -19.44
N ASN A 106 -19.12 -3.57 -18.74
CA ASN A 106 -20.41 -2.88 -18.84
C ASN A 106 -20.40 -1.44 -18.29
N ARG A 107 -19.32 -1.01 -17.65
CA ARG A 107 -19.17 0.32 -17.04
C ARG A 107 -17.98 1.09 -17.61
N ASP A 108 -17.40 0.62 -18.71
CA ASP A 108 -16.19 1.19 -19.33
C ASP A 108 -15.04 1.34 -18.33
N MET A 109 -14.96 0.44 -17.35
CA MET A 109 -13.90 0.38 -16.37
C MET A 109 -12.78 -0.52 -16.89
N ARG A 110 -11.57 0.01 -16.91
CA ARG A 110 -10.32 -0.75 -17.10
C ARG A 110 -9.56 -0.72 -15.80
N PRO A 111 -9.77 -1.71 -14.91
CA PRO A 111 -9.17 -1.71 -13.59
C PRO A 111 -7.70 -2.10 -13.64
N LEU A 112 -6.92 -1.56 -12.71
CA LEU A 112 -5.71 -2.15 -12.17
C LEU A 112 -6.07 -2.66 -10.77
N PHE A 113 -5.81 -3.93 -10.52
CA PHE A 113 -6.02 -4.55 -9.21
C PHE A 113 -4.81 -4.36 -8.33
N VAL A 114 -4.98 -3.78 -7.15
CA VAL A 114 -3.94 -3.69 -6.13
C VAL A 114 -4.08 -4.92 -5.24
N GLU A 115 -3.28 -5.94 -5.54
CA GLU A 115 -3.29 -7.24 -4.84
C GLU A 115 -2.65 -7.14 -3.46
N GLU A 116 -1.57 -6.35 -3.37
CA GLU A 116 -0.83 -6.17 -2.13
C GLU A 116 -0.36 -4.73 -2.00
N LEU A 117 -0.55 -4.14 -0.83
CA LEU A 117 0.06 -2.88 -0.43
C LEU A 117 0.55 -3.00 1.01
N ALA A 118 1.85 -3.02 1.19
CA ALA A 118 2.48 -3.19 2.49
C ALA A 118 3.41 -2.01 2.82
N VAL A 119 3.33 -1.52 4.06
CA VAL A 119 4.22 -0.46 4.58
C VAL A 119 4.83 -0.94 5.89
N HIS A 120 6.16 -0.85 5.98
CA HIS A 120 6.91 -1.21 7.17
C HIS A 120 6.33 -0.49 8.41
N PRO A 121 6.07 -1.21 9.54
CA PRO A 121 5.43 -0.61 10.72
C PRO A 121 6.13 0.65 11.23
N GLY A 122 7.45 0.69 11.21
CA GLY A 122 8.25 1.85 11.63
C GLY A 122 8.14 3.08 10.70
N TYR A 123 7.53 2.94 9.52
CA TYR A 123 7.36 4.00 8.52
C TYR A 123 5.90 4.34 8.24
N GLN A 124 4.97 3.68 8.93
CA GLN A 124 3.55 4.03 8.84
C GLN A 124 3.29 5.43 9.39
N GLY A 125 2.26 6.09 8.88
CA GLY A 125 1.92 7.46 9.26
C GLY A 125 2.91 8.55 8.78
N GLN A 126 3.93 8.19 8.01
CA GLN A 126 4.98 9.10 7.53
C GLN A 126 4.89 9.42 6.03
N GLY A 127 3.77 9.08 5.40
CA GLY A 127 3.52 9.36 3.98
C GLY A 127 3.92 8.25 3.02
N VAL A 128 4.62 7.19 3.45
CA VAL A 128 5.06 6.08 2.58
C VAL A 128 3.88 5.44 1.86
N GLY A 129 2.81 5.05 2.57
CA GLY A 129 1.63 4.44 1.94
C GLY A 129 0.96 5.34 0.90
N ARG A 130 0.97 6.66 1.13
CA ARG A 130 0.50 7.63 0.15
C ARG A 130 1.37 7.62 -1.11
N PHE A 131 2.69 7.62 -0.96
CA PHE A 131 3.62 7.59 -2.08
C PHE A 131 3.52 6.28 -2.86
N VAL A 132 3.37 5.12 -2.16
CA VAL A 132 3.09 3.83 -2.80
C VAL A 132 1.85 3.91 -3.69
N LEU A 133 0.74 4.42 -3.15
CA LEU A 133 -0.52 4.54 -3.91
C LEU A 133 -0.39 5.49 -5.10
N GLU A 134 0.30 6.62 -4.95
CA GLU A 134 0.55 7.57 -6.05
C GLU A 134 1.37 6.95 -7.18
N GLN A 135 2.34 6.07 -6.85
CA GLN A 135 3.09 5.31 -7.86
C GLN A 135 2.21 4.30 -8.59
N ILE A 136 1.36 3.57 -7.86
CA ILE A 136 0.40 2.64 -8.46
C ILE A 136 -0.56 3.38 -9.39
N GLU A 137 -1.12 4.51 -8.96
CA GLU A 137 -2.00 5.35 -9.77
C GLU A 137 -1.31 5.82 -11.04
N HIS A 138 -0.04 6.19 -10.94
CA HIS A 138 0.76 6.64 -12.07
C HIS A 138 0.97 5.51 -13.09
N LEU A 139 1.39 4.32 -12.63
CA LEU A 139 1.53 3.14 -13.49
C LEU A 139 0.22 2.74 -14.16
N ALA A 140 -0.88 2.76 -13.43
CA ALA A 140 -2.20 2.49 -13.95
C ALA A 140 -2.57 3.43 -15.12
N ARG A 141 -2.29 4.74 -14.97
CA ARG A 141 -2.52 5.72 -16.03
C ARG A 141 -1.66 5.44 -17.27
N LEU A 142 -0.38 5.11 -17.09
CA LEU A 142 0.52 4.76 -18.19
C LEU A 142 0.03 3.55 -18.99
N ARG A 143 -0.61 2.60 -18.34
CA ARG A 143 -1.22 1.41 -18.97
C ARG A 143 -2.64 1.65 -19.48
N GLY A 144 -3.14 2.88 -19.39
CA GLY A 144 -4.48 3.24 -19.83
C GLY A 144 -5.59 2.67 -18.93
N CYS A 145 -5.29 2.25 -17.71
CA CYS A 145 -6.30 1.89 -16.72
C CYS A 145 -7.09 3.12 -16.29
N THR A 146 -8.38 2.93 -16.01
CA THR A 146 -9.28 4.01 -15.61
C THR A 146 -9.60 3.98 -14.12
N HIS A 147 -9.37 2.86 -13.45
CA HIS A 147 -9.70 2.65 -12.05
C HIS A 147 -8.60 1.84 -11.34
N LEU A 148 -8.42 2.11 -10.06
CA LEU A 148 -7.75 1.20 -9.14
C LEU A 148 -8.84 0.43 -8.39
N VAL A 149 -8.67 -0.88 -8.25
CA VAL A 149 -9.55 -1.74 -7.49
C VAL A 149 -8.73 -2.50 -6.47
N LEU A 150 -9.23 -2.62 -5.25
CA LEU A 150 -8.57 -3.35 -4.17
C LEU A 150 -9.62 -3.91 -3.21
N GLU A 151 -9.21 -4.89 -2.44
CA GLU A 151 -9.99 -5.46 -1.36
C GLU A 151 -9.48 -4.98 -0.01
N VAL A 152 -10.40 -4.64 0.88
CA VAL A 152 -10.09 -4.26 2.26
C VAL A 152 -11.05 -4.98 3.20
N ALA A 153 -10.52 -5.61 4.23
CA ALA A 153 -11.35 -6.20 5.27
C ALA A 153 -12.22 -5.13 5.95
N GLU A 154 -13.51 -5.41 6.13
CA GLU A 154 -14.49 -4.46 6.67
C GLU A 154 -14.11 -3.91 8.05
N ASN A 155 -13.40 -4.69 8.84
CA ASN A 155 -12.92 -4.31 10.17
C ASN A 155 -11.53 -3.63 10.17
N ASN A 156 -10.94 -3.36 8.99
CA ASN A 156 -9.70 -2.61 8.88
C ASN A 156 -9.97 -1.10 8.76
N ASP A 157 -10.46 -0.51 9.86
CA ASP A 157 -10.82 0.92 9.93
C ASP A 157 -9.69 1.86 9.46
N ASN A 158 -8.45 1.51 9.74
CA ASN A 158 -7.30 2.34 9.36
C ASN A 158 -7.10 2.36 7.85
N ALA A 159 -7.17 1.20 7.20
CA ALA A 159 -7.08 1.09 5.75
C ALA A 159 -8.29 1.75 5.08
N LEU A 160 -9.51 1.51 5.58
CA LEU A 160 -10.72 2.14 5.05
C LEU A 160 -10.63 3.67 5.11
N LYS A 161 -10.22 4.24 6.25
CA LYS A 161 -10.00 5.70 6.38
C LYS A 161 -8.93 6.21 5.44
N PHE A 162 -7.85 5.44 5.25
CA PHE A 162 -6.77 5.78 4.35
C PHE A 162 -7.25 5.85 2.89
N TYR A 163 -8.02 4.87 2.43
CA TYR A 163 -8.52 4.80 1.06
C TYR A 163 -9.66 5.80 0.81
N HIS A 164 -10.62 5.92 1.72
CA HIS A 164 -11.69 6.94 1.60
C HIS A 164 -11.13 8.36 1.52
N GLY A 165 -10.10 8.68 2.31
CA GLY A 165 -9.40 9.97 2.23
C GLY A 165 -8.67 10.23 0.90
N ARG A 166 -8.68 9.25 -0.04
CA ARG A 166 -8.07 9.31 -1.37
C ARG A 166 -9.05 9.00 -2.50
N SER A 167 -10.31 9.30 -2.24
CA SER A 167 -11.40 9.17 -3.24
C SER A 167 -11.72 7.75 -3.67
N PHE A 168 -11.31 6.74 -2.88
CA PHE A 168 -11.85 5.42 -3.06
C PHE A 168 -13.28 5.35 -2.52
N TYR A 169 -14.11 4.61 -3.17
CA TYR A 169 -15.50 4.37 -2.78
C TYR A 169 -15.81 2.88 -2.78
N LYS A 170 -16.81 2.49 -2.01
CA LYS A 170 -17.27 1.10 -1.96
C LYS A 170 -17.88 0.72 -3.30
N LEU A 171 -17.32 -0.28 -3.95
CA LEU A 171 -17.76 -0.74 -5.26
C LEU A 171 -18.87 -1.79 -5.16
N ASP A 172 -18.80 -2.69 -4.17
CA ASP A 172 -19.77 -3.76 -3.96
C ASP A 172 -19.87 -4.13 -2.47
N ALA A 173 -20.72 -5.13 -2.12
CA ALA A 173 -20.96 -5.61 -0.75
C ALA A 173 -19.70 -6.18 -0.07
N ALA A 174 -18.80 -6.86 -0.79
CA ALA A 174 -17.40 -6.90 -0.43
C ALA A 174 -16.85 -5.48 -0.58
N ILE A 175 -16.04 -4.98 0.36
CA ILE A 175 -15.54 -3.61 0.28
C ILE A 175 -14.46 -3.51 -0.79
N PHE A 176 -14.88 -3.49 -2.06
CA PHE A 176 -14.02 -3.12 -3.16
C PHE A 176 -13.95 -1.62 -3.25
N MET A 177 -12.75 -1.11 -3.33
CA MET A 177 -12.52 0.32 -3.44
C MET A 177 -11.96 0.64 -4.81
N ALA A 178 -12.52 1.67 -5.47
CA ALA A 178 -12.06 2.15 -6.76
C ALA A 178 -11.74 3.64 -6.70
N LYS A 179 -10.76 4.05 -7.49
CA LYS A 179 -10.43 5.45 -7.74
C LYS A 179 -10.33 5.66 -9.23
N LYS A 180 -11.07 6.63 -9.77
CA LYS A 180 -10.94 7.06 -11.16
C LYS A 180 -9.62 7.80 -11.34
N LEU A 181 -8.92 7.48 -12.43
CA LEU A 181 -7.61 8.08 -12.74
C LEU A 181 -7.72 9.03 -13.93
N GLU A 182 -6.92 10.09 -13.89
CA GLU A 182 -6.70 11.00 -15.01
C GLU A 182 -5.35 10.73 -15.68
N VAL A 183 -5.23 11.06 -16.96
CA VAL A 183 -4.01 10.78 -17.76
C VAL A 183 -2.81 11.57 -17.23
N ALA A 184 -1.63 10.93 -17.11
CA ALA A 184 -0.39 11.55 -16.67
C ALA A 184 0.85 10.92 -17.33
N ALA A 185 1.97 11.65 -17.33
CA ALA A 185 3.25 11.25 -17.91
C ALA A 185 4.16 10.50 -16.90
N ASP A 186 5.09 9.78 -17.30
CA ASP A 186 6.10 8.87 -16.70
C ASP A 186 6.25 8.75 -15.13
N LEU A 187 7.09 7.88 -14.62
CA LEU A 187 7.26 7.58 -13.19
C LEU A 187 7.45 8.83 -12.33
N LEU A 188 6.83 8.86 -11.14
CA LEU A 188 7.05 9.95 -10.21
C LEU A 188 8.49 9.96 -9.69
N PRO A 189 9.11 11.15 -9.56
CA PRO A 189 10.45 11.26 -9.01
C PRO A 189 10.50 10.83 -7.53
N PRO A 190 11.70 10.52 -7.00
CA PRO A 190 11.90 10.31 -5.58
C PRO A 190 11.29 11.45 -4.76
N ARG A 191 10.64 11.11 -3.64
CA ARG A 191 9.98 12.09 -2.77
C ARG A 191 10.55 12.05 -1.37
N GLN A 192 10.90 13.22 -0.85
CA GLN A 192 11.18 13.39 0.56
C GLN A 192 9.88 13.41 1.36
N LEU A 193 9.78 12.56 2.36
CA LEU A 193 8.62 12.45 3.23
C LEU A 193 8.95 12.97 4.64
N HIS A 194 7.98 13.62 5.26
CA HIS A 194 8.10 14.13 6.62
C HIS A 194 7.13 13.39 7.54
N ARG A 195 7.56 13.11 8.77
CA ARG A 195 6.65 12.56 9.79
C ARG A 195 5.54 13.57 10.08
N PRO A 196 4.26 13.17 10.07
CA PRO A 196 3.19 14.05 10.51
C PRO A 196 3.40 14.43 11.99
N LYS A 197 3.05 15.66 12.34
CA LYS A 197 3.05 16.07 13.75
C LYS A 197 2.11 15.16 14.54
N PRO A 198 2.49 14.70 15.74
CA PRO A 198 1.62 13.88 16.57
C PRO A 198 0.31 14.63 16.81
N VAL A 199 -0.82 13.96 16.53
CA VAL A 199 -2.15 14.51 16.84
C VAL A 199 -2.28 14.51 18.36
N VAL A 200 -2.32 15.69 18.95
CA VAL A 200 -2.63 15.85 20.38
C VAL A 200 -4.12 15.56 20.56
N VAL A 201 -4.45 14.36 20.98
CA VAL A 201 -5.82 14.04 21.40
C VAL A 201 -6.07 14.79 22.69
N LYS A 202 -6.86 15.88 22.62
CA LYS A 202 -7.37 16.53 23.82
C LYS A 202 -8.28 15.53 24.55
N ALA A 203 -7.84 15.09 25.72
CA ALA A 203 -8.69 14.29 26.60
C ALA A 203 -9.99 15.05 26.87
N SER A 204 -11.11 14.50 26.41
CA SER A 204 -12.42 15.01 26.76
C SER A 204 -12.61 14.83 28.27
N LYS A 205 -12.74 15.91 29.00
CA LYS A 205 -13.16 15.86 30.40
C LYS A 205 -14.61 15.36 30.44
N ARG A 206 -14.82 14.21 31.08
CA ARG A 206 -16.14 13.81 31.58
C ARG A 206 -16.50 14.63 32.80
#